data_19c263ae6707236bd3e1371bf57853fe
#
_entry.id   19c263ae6707236bd3e1371bf57853fe
#
_cell.length_a   1.000
_cell.length_b   1.000
_cell.length_c   1.000
_cell.angle_alpha   90.00
_cell.angle_beta   90.00
_cell.angle_gamma   90.00
#
_symmetry.space_group_name_H-M   'P 1'
#
loop_
_entity.id
_entity.type
_entity.pdbx_description
1 polymer ?
#
loop_
_entity_poly.entity_id
_entity_poly.type
_entity_poly.pdbx_seq_one_letter_code
_entity_poly.pdbx_strand_id
1 'polypeptide(L)'
;MMFVTILALMLSPAAAVSVPAAIQIHEAYSRPANDMGAVFLTVVNRGATADAVDAARSDVADATEVHETYDTGNGSGMRHVPRLPIAAGQTLSFHSGGYHVMLIGLKHELRAGDRFTVGLQFEHAGWIDVPVEVKAF
;
A
#
# COMPACT_ATOMS: atom_id res chain seq x y z
N MET A 1 30.78 39.11 -49.33
CA MET A 1 30.18 38.94 -48.01
C MET A 1 29.48 37.60 -47.98
N MET A 2 30.09 36.61 -47.32
CA MET A 2 29.51 35.28 -47.20
C MET A 2 28.70 35.22 -45.87
N PHE A 3 27.39 35.04 -45.96
CA PHE A 3 26.57 34.76 -44.77
C PHE A 3 26.65 33.31 -44.45
N VAL A 4 27.29 32.95 -43.33
CA VAL A 4 27.29 31.59 -42.78
C VAL A 4 26.00 31.44 -41.98
N THR A 5 25.04 30.72 -42.52
CA THR A 5 23.82 30.35 -41.79
C THR A 5 24.16 29.22 -40.84
N ILE A 6 24.28 29.47 -39.55
CA ILE A 6 24.44 28.46 -38.54
C ILE A 6 23.07 27.83 -38.32
N LEU A 7 22.89 26.58 -38.83
CA LEU A 7 21.72 25.77 -38.56
C LEU A 7 21.86 25.22 -37.11
N ALA A 8 21.19 25.86 -36.16
CA ALA A 8 21.12 25.36 -34.81
C ALA A 8 20.29 24.07 -34.80
N LEU A 9 20.95 22.92 -34.62
CA LEU A 9 20.26 21.63 -34.43
C LEU A 9 19.64 21.64 -33.03
N MET A 10 18.33 21.88 -32.97
CA MET A 10 17.55 21.79 -31.73
C MET A 10 17.42 20.29 -31.39
N LEU A 11 18.23 19.80 -30.46
CA LEU A 11 18.04 18.49 -29.86
C LEU A 11 16.82 18.57 -28.94
N SER A 12 15.70 17.98 -29.35
CA SER A 12 14.55 17.78 -28.47
C SER A 12 14.96 16.77 -27.39
N PRO A 13 14.76 17.07 -26.08
CA PRO A 13 15.01 16.07 -25.05
C PRO A 13 14.08 14.87 -25.29
N ALA A 14 14.65 13.68 -25.33
CA ALA A 14 13.86 12.45 -25.40
C ALA A 14 12.90 12.41 -24.19
N ALA A 15 11.60 12.18 -24.45
CA ALA A 15 10.64 12.01 -23.38
C ALA A 15 11.10 10.84 -22.49
N ALA A 16 11.22 11.08 -21.17
CA ALA A 16 11.57 10.03 -20.23
C ALA A 16 10.48 8.96 -20.24
N VAL A 17 10.86 7.71 -20.53
CA VAL A 17 9.93 6.57 -20.45
C VAL A 17 9.69 6.30 -18.96
N SER A 18 8.43 6.48 -18.51
CA SER A 18 8.03 6.14 -17.16
C SER A 18 8.01 4.62 -17.00
N VAL A 19 8.85 4.07 -16.09
CA VAL A 19 8.81 2.66 -15.71
C VAL A 19 7.76 2.50 -14.60
N PRO A 20 6.78 1.58 -14.74
CA PRO A 20 5.83 1.32 -13.66
C PRO A 20 6.57 0.94 -12.36
N ALA A 21 6.05 1.39 -11.22
CA ALA A 21 6.60 1.00 -9.93
C ALA A 21 6.54 -0.53 -9.78
N ALA A 22 7.59 -1.13 -9.20
CA ALA A 22 7.66 -2.57 -8.99
C ALA A 22 6.53 -3.05 -8.07
N ILE A 23 6.26 -2.30 -6.99
CA ILE A 23 5.15 -2.58 -6.08
C ILE A 23 3.94 -1.74 -6.48
N GLN A 24 2.80 -2.42 -6.66
CA GLN A 24 1.50 -1.81 -6.91
C GLN A 24 0.52 -2.25 -5.84
N ILE A 25 -0.32 -1.32 -5.39
CA ILE A 25 -1.34 -1.58 -4.37
C ILE A 25 -2.70 -1.20 -4.96
N HIS A 26 -3.66 -2.11 -4.88
CA HIS A 26 -4.98 -1.98 -5.48
C HIS A 26 -6.09 -2.26 -4.46
N GLU A 27 -7.27 -1.73 -4.74
CA GLU A 27 -8.53 -2.09 -4.07
C GLU A 27 -8.49 -1.91 -2.55
N ALA A 28 -7.86 -0.82 -2.08
CA ALA A 28 -7.78 -0.53 -0.66
C ALA A 28 -9.12 -0.01 -0.13
N TYR A 29 -9.66 -0.70 0.86
CA TYR A 29 -10.89 -0.31 1.53
C TYR A 29 -10.88 -0.68 3.01
N SER A 30 -11.76 -0.06 3.75
CA SER A 30 -12.07 -0.36 5.14
C SER A 30 -13.59 -0.47 5.30
N ARG A 31 -14.02 -0.94 6.45
CA ARG A 31 -15.43 -0.95 6.84
C ARG A 31 -15.67 0.09 7.95
N PRO A 32 -16.92 0.49 8.20
CA PRO A 32 -17.23 1.33 9.37
C PRO A 32 -16.71 0.70 10.66
N ALA A 33 -16.13 1.52 11.52
CA ALA A 33 -15.54 1.07 12.78
C ALA A 33 -15.49 2.20 13.81
N ASN A 34 -15.49 1.84 15.10
CA ASN A 34 -15.46 2.81 16.20
C ASN A 34 -14.07 2.93 16.84
N ASP A 35 -13.55 1.84 17.40
CA ASP A 35 -12.31 1.86 18.18
C ASP A 35 -11.12 1.27 17.45
N MET A 36 -11.37 0.21 16.71
CA MET A 36 -10.38 -0.50 15.92
C MET A 36 -10.92 -0.74 14.52
N GLY A 37 -10.08 -0.57 13.53
CA GLY A 37 -10.43 -0.78 12.14
C GLY A 37 -9.45 -1.71 11.45
N ALA A 38 -9.85 -2.18 10.28
CA ALA A 38 -9.00 -2.99 9.41
C ALA A 38 -9.05 -2.46 7.99
N VAL A 39 -7.91 -2.47 7.32
CA VAL A 39 -7.80 -2.13 5.90
C VAL A 39 -7.42 -3.39 5.13
N PHE A 40 -8.14 -3.62 4.06
CA PHE A 40 -7.93 -4.70 3.10
C PHE A 40 -7.45 -4.11 1.78
N LEU A 41 -6.53 -4.78 1.14
CA LEU A 41 -5.93 -4.32 -0.11
C LEU A 41 -5.22 -5.48 -0.83
N THR A 42 -4.80 -5.25 -2.04
CA THR A 42 -4.02 -6.20 -2.81
C THR A 42 -2.67 -5.58 -3.13
N VAL A 43 -1.59 -6.29 -2.82
CA VAL A 43 -0.21 -5.91 -3.13
C VAL A 43 0.29 -6.79 -4.25
N VAL A 44 0.81 -6.19 -5.31
CA VAL A 44 1.42 -6.91 -6.43
C VAL A 44 2.88 -6.50 -6.54
N ASN A 45 3.78 -7.49 -6.48
CA ASN A 45 5.19 -7.27 -6.75
C ASN A 45 5.48 -7.64 -8.22
N ARG A 46 5.53 -6.65 -9.08
CA ARG A 46 5.87 -6.81 -10.50
C ARG A 46 7.36 -6.76 -10.80
N GLY A 47 8.17 -6.55 -9.75
CA GLY A 47 9.62 -6.46 -9.87
C GLY A 47 10.27 -7.84 -10.06
N ALA A 48 11.56 -7.82 -10.38
CA ALA A 48 12.38 -9.02 -10.54
C ALA A 48 12.97 -9.53 -9.23
N THR A 49 12.82 -8.78 -8.13
CA THR A 49 13.35 -9.12 -6.81
C THR A 49 12.24 -9.18 -5.76
N ALA A 50 12.42 -10.03 -4.75
CA ALA A 50 11.53 -10.06 -3.60
C ALA A 50 11.61 -8.74 -2.80
N ASP A 51 10.52 -8.41 -2.11
CA ASP A 51 10.42 -7.32 -1.15
C ASP A 51 9.72 -7.81 0.11
N ALA A 52 9.51 -6.96 1.08
CA ALA A 52 8.74 -7.29 2.27
C ALA A 52 8.09 -6.02 2.84
N VAL A 53 6.89 -6.17 3.38
CA VAL A 53 6.23 -5.12 4.18
C VAL A 53 6.75 -5.24 5.61
N ASP A 54 7.29 -4.17 6.16
CA ASP A 54 7.88 -4.16 7.51
C ASP A 54 7.31 -3.09 8.44
N ALA A 55 6.47 -2.19 7.96
CA ALA A 55 5.76 -1.21 8.78
C ALA A 55 4.52 -0.68 8.08
N ALA A 56 3.61 -0.12 8.87
CA ALA A 56 2.43 0.59 8.40
C ALA A 56 2.21 1.85 9.23
N ARG A 57 1.55 2.85 8.65
CA ARG A 57 1.21 4.11 9.33
C ARG A 57 -0.12 4.68 8.82
N SER A 58 -0.81 5.41 9.67
CA SER A 58 -1.98 6.21 9.30
C SER A 58 -2.25 7.27 10.35
N ASP A 59 -2.66 8.46 9.94
CA ASP A 59 -3.01 9.55 10.85
C ASP A 59 -4.34 9.34 11.57
N VAL A 60 -5.15 8.36 11.15
CA VAL A 60 -6.47 8.12 11.74
C VAL A 60 -6.45 7.23 12.99
N ALA A 61 -5.30 6.65 13.32
CA ALA A 61 -5.16 5.73 14.44
C ALA A 61 -3.90 6.02 15.27
N ASP A 62 -3.90 5.60 16.53
CA ASP A 62 -2.74 5.73 17.41
C ASP A 62 -1.60 4.81 16.98
N ALA A 63 -1.93 3.61 16.51
CA ALA A 63 -0.97 2.66 15.95
C ALA A 63 -1.55 1.96 14.72
N THR A 64 -0.68 1.61 13.78
CA THR A 64 -1.05 0.92 12.54
C THR A 64 -0.05 -0.21 12.30
N GLU A 65 -0.55 -1.43 12.15
CA GLU A 65 0.27 -2.63 12.06
C GLU A 65 -0.30 -3.62 11.05
N VAL A 66 0.55 -4.43 10.45
CA VAL A 66 0.11 -5.61 9.69
C VAL A 66 -0.19 -6.73 10.66
N HIS A 67 -1.39 -7.27 10.57
CA HIS A 67 -1.85 -8.42 11.38
C HIS A 67 -2.25 -9.58 10.49
N GLU A 68 -2.26 -10.77 11.07
CA GLU A 68 -2.77 -12.00 10.48
C GLU A 68 -3.82 -12.61 11.39
N THR A 69 -4.96 -12.96 10.83
CA THR A 69 -5.95 -13.80 11.50
C THR A 69 -5.55 -15.26 11.29
N TYR A 70 -5.53 -16.04 12.35
CA TYR A 70 -5.19 -17.46 12.31
C TYR A 70 -6.20 -18.30 13.06
N ASP A 71 -6.33 -19.55 12.65
CA ASP A 71 -7.19 -20.54 13.30
C ASP A 71 -6.51 -21.09 14.55
N THR A 72 -7.23 -21.09 15.69
CA THR A 72 -6.75 -21.62 16.97
C THR A 72 -7.26 -23.04 17.24
N GLY A 73 -8.08 -23.63 16.34
CA GLY A 73 -8.79 -24.88 16.57
C GLY A 73 -10.12 -24.71 17.32
N ASN A 74 -10.29 -23.63 18.09
CA ASN A 74 -11.51 -23.30 18.85
C ASN A 74 -12.08 -21.92 18.46
N GLY A 75 -11.63 -21.34 17.39
CA GLY A 75 -11.98 -20.02 16.92
C GLY A 75 -10.84 -19.40 16.15
N SER A 76 -10.69 -18.09 16.24
CA SER A 76 -9.60 -17.37 15.58
C SER A 76 -8.89 -16.43 16.54
N GLY A 77 -7.62 -16.18 16.26
CA GLY A 77 -6.79 -15.19 16.91
C GLY A 77 -6.17 -14.25 15.88
N MET A 78 -5.62 -13.15 16.34
CA MET A 78 -4.87 -12.21 15.53
C MET A 78 -3.46 -12.08 16.09
N ARG A 79 -2.48 -11.89 15.21
CA ARG A 79 -1.10 -11.62 15.61
C ARG A 79 -0.48 -10.55 14.73
N HIS A 80 0.42 -9.76 15.31
CA HIS A 80 1.24 -8.82 14.59
C HIS A 80 2.23 -9.57 13.70
N VAL A 81 2.35 -9.10 12.45
CA VAL A 81 3.31 -9.61 11.47
C VAL A 81 4.35 -8.51 11.21
N PRO A 82 5.50 -8.54 11.90
CA PRO A 82 6.49 -7.45 11.79
C PRO A 82 7.20 -7.42 10.45
N ARG A 83 7.18 -8.52 9.72
CA ARG A 83 7.73 -8.61 8.37
C ARG A 83 6.94 -9.59 7.54
N LEU A 84 6.37 -9.11 6.43
CA LEU A 84 5.59 -9.91 5.50
C LEU A 84 6.27 -9.94 4.14
N PRO A 85 6.95 -11.06 3.79
CA PRO A 85 7.61 -11.18 2.49
C PRO A 85 6.62 -11.22 1.33
N ILE A 86 7.02 -10.61 0.22
CA ILE A 86 6.34 -10.73 -1.06
C ILE A 86 7.37 -11.07 -2.14
N ALA A 87 7.28 -12.27 -2.70
CA ALA A 87 8.19 -12.74 -3.74
C ALA A 87 8.04 -11.93 -5.04
N ALA A 88 9.08 -11.93 -5.85
CA ALA A 88 9.00 -11.39 -7.20
C ALA A 88 7.84 -12.04 -7.98
N GLY A 89 6.98 -11.23 -8.59
CA GLY A 89 5.82 -11.68 -9.32
C GLY A 89 4.63 -12.13 -8.47
N GLN A 90 4.74 -12.10 -7.14
CA GLN A 90 3.66 -12.50 -6.23
C GLN A 90 2.57 -11.43 -6.14
N THR A 91 1.33 -11.87 -6.08
CA THR A 91 0.18 -11.08 -5.65
C THR A 91 -0.24 -11.53 -4.25
N LEU A 92 -0.32 -10.59 -3.33
CA LEU A 92 -0.68 -10.82 -1.94
C LEU A 92 -1.99 -10.09 -1.64
N SER A 93 -3.04 -10.86 -1.35
CA SER A 93 -4.35 -10.30 -1.03
C SER A 93 -4.55 -10.22 0.47
N PHE A 94 -4.83 -9.02 0.97
CA PHE A 94 -5.26 -8.79 2.35
C PHE A 94 -6.78 -8.85 2.36
N HIS A 95 -7.33 -9.79 3.10
CA HIS A 95 -8.77 -10.05 3.16
C HIS A 95 -9.20 -10.45 4.57
N SER A 96 -10.49 -10.37 4.84
CA SER A 96 -11.07 -10.83 6.10
C SER A 96 -10.75 -12.31 6.33
N GLY A 97 -10.23 -12.64 7.52
CA GLY A 97 -9.77 -13.98 7.86
C GLY A 97 -8.32 -14.28 7.46
N GLY A 98 -7.62 -13.33 6.83
CA GLY A 98 -6.22 -13.43 6.47
C GLY A 98 -5.40 -12.26 6.99
N TYR A 99 -4.50 -11.75 6.16
CA TYR A 99 -3.74 -10.52 6.46
C TYR A 99 -4.65 -9.30 6.38
N HIS A 100 -4.37 -8.32 7.22
CA HIS A 100 -5.00 -7.00 7.19
C HIS A 100 -4.09 -5.94 7.79
N VAL A 101 -4.34 -4.69 7.45
CA VAL A 101 -3.70 -3.56 8.12
C VAL A 101 -4.62 -3.16 9.27
N MET A 102 -4.15 -3.36 10.51
CA MET A 102 -4.90 -3.07 11.71
C MET A 102 -4.71 -1.61 12.11
N LEU A 103 -5.83 -0.91 12.30
CA LEU A 103 -5.89 0.44 12.84
C LEU A 103 -6.25 0.35 14.32
N ILE A 104 -5.32 0.63 15.19
CA ILE A 104 -5.45 0.49 16.64
C ILE A 104 -5.64 1.87 17.26
N GLY A 105 -6.69 2.03 18.06
CA GLY A 105 -7.00 3.31 18.69
C GLY A 105 -7.40 4.36 17.67
N LEU A 106 -8.53 4.17 16.98
CA LEU A 106 -9.07 5.15 16.06
C LEU A 106 -9.32 6.48 16.77
N LYS A 107 -8.81 7.56 16.19
CA LYS A 107 -8.96 8.93 16.73
C LYS A 107 -10.38 9.47 16.56
N HIS A 108 -11.13 8.91 15.63
CA HIS A 108 -12.53 9.17 15.37
C HIS A 108 -13.16 7.94 14.71
N GLU A 109 -14.48 7.87 14.73
CA GLU A 109 -15.26 6.85 14.05
C GLU A 109 -15.01 6.89 12.55
N LEU A 110 -14.88 5.72 11.93
CA LEU A 110 -14.86 5.55 10.47
C LEU A 110 -16.29 5.28 9.98
N ARG A 111 -16.79 6.13 9.10
CA ARG A 111 -18.13 6.05 8.52
C ARG A 111 -18.07 5.76 7.04
N ALA A 112 -19.07 5.07 6.53
CA ALA A 112 -19.18 4.82 5.08
C ALA A 112 -19.07 6.13 4.29
N GLY A 113 -18.22 6.12 3.26
CA GLY A 113 -17.90 7.28 2.44
C GLY A 113 -16.70 8.08 2.89
N ASP A 114 -16.19 7.87 4.10
CA ASP A 114 -14.97 8.50 4.57
C ASP A 114 -13.76 8.01 3.75
N ARG A 115 -12.75 8.87 3.64
CA ARG A 115 -11.48 8.58 2.98
C ARG A 115 -10.32 8.95 3.87
N PHE A 116 -9.28 8.13 3.85
CA PHE A 116 -8.05 8.37 4.58
C PHE A 116 -6.88 7.68 3.88
N THR A 117 -5.69 7.88 4.39
CA THR A 117 -4.46 7.32 3.80
C THR A 117 -3.81 6.34 4.76
N VAL A 118 -3.37 5.21 4.23
CA VAL A 118 -2.49 4.26 4.91
C VAL A 118 -1.16 4.22 4.17
N GLY A 119 -0.05 4.33 4.88
CA GLY A 119 1.27 4.08 4.34
C GLY A 119 1.73 2.67 4.68
N LEU A 120 2.29 1.97 3.71
CA LEU A 120 3.01 0.71 3.90
C LEU A 120 4.48 0.93 3.58
N GLN A 121 5.36 0.48 4.48
CA GLN A 121 6.80 0.49 4.25
C GLN A 121 7.25 -0.85 3.69
N PHE A 122 7.92 -0.79 2.55
CA PHE A 122 8.59 -1.93 1.93
C PHE A 122 10.10 -1.81 2.15
N GLU A 123 10.77 -2.92 2.38
CA GLU A 123 12.22 -2.93 2.62
C GLU A 123 13.01 -2.32 1.47
N HIS A 124 12.61 -2.56 0.23
CA HIS A 124 13.27 -2.03 -0.97
C HIS A 124 12.52 -0.86 -1.59
N ALA A 125 11.21 -0.97 -1.78
CA ALA A 125 10.42 0.09 -2.41
C ALA A 125 10.19 1.31 -1.51
N GLY A 126 10.41 1.20 -0.18
CA GLY A 126 10.18 2.27 0.78
C GLY A 126 8.71 2.50 1.11
N TRP A 127 8.36 3.69 1.57
CA TRP A 127 6.99 4.05 1.92
C TRP A 127 6.14 4.29 0.68
N ILE A 128 4.98 3.64 0.66
CA ILE A 128 3.95 3.85 -0.36
C ILE A 128 2.66 4.23 0.37
N ASP A 129 2.14 5.42 0.08
CA ASP A 129 0.87 5.89 0.63
C ASP A 129 -0.28 5.43 -0.26
N VAL A 130 -1.32 4.91 0.38
CA VAL A 130 -2.47 4.29 -0.29
C VAL A 130 -3.74 4.99 0.15
N PRO A 131 -4.54 5.53 -0.78
CA PRO A 131 -5.87 6.04 -0.45
C PRO A 131 -6.82 4.89 -0.11
N VAL A 132 -7.56 5.04 0.97
CA VAL A 132 -8.51 4.05 1.48
C VAL A 132 -9.90 4.67 1.54
N GLU A 133 -10.90 3.93 1.06
CA GLU A 133 -12.31 4.31 1.20
C GLU A 133 -13.01 3.41 2.21
N VAL A 134 -13.82 4.02 3.08
CA VAL A 134 -14.69 3.28 4.00
C VAL A 134 -15.96 2.89 3.27
N LYS A 135 -16.21 1.59 3.16
CA LYS A 135 -17.36 1.02 2.45
C LYS A 135 -18.32 0.32 3.39
N ALA A 136 -19.63 0.45 3.11
CA ALA A 136 -20.71 -0.05 3.93
C ALA A 136 -21.18 -1.48 3.57
N PHE A 137 -20.29 -2.46 3.39
CA PHE A 137 -20.71 -3.86 3.14
C PHE A 137 -20.04 -4.87 4.04
#